data_ca4ef5bee7f206940eca774986f869d2
#
_entry.id   ca4ef5bee7f206940eca774986f869d2
#
_cell.length_a   1.000
_cell.length_b   1.000
_cell.length_c   1.000
_cell.angle_alpha   90.00
_cell.angle_beta   90.00
_cell.angle_gamma   90.00
#
_symmetry.space_group_name_H-M   'P 1'
#
loop_
_entity.id
_entity.type
_entity.pdbx_description
1 polymer ?
#
loop_
_entity_poly.entity_id
_entity_poly.type
_entity_poly.pdbx_seq_one_letter_code
_entity_poly.pdbx_strand_id
1 'polypeptide(L)'
;MTLPAQAAAGVPEGLPFWLLWFLLCVILLLVVFIFLRDKDLRRRISSFLSGARRHMSRLRIQVRLKKQKERKAALWRELGRVAWIEDVRASCIEEDCGKLAALDGEIARHQKTWHDVYSRIEVLGREHDAALKRFRALVAEQEEARRPHQEEMLLLANRKKEVLDALETALRGAEAAQIQLKAAERDVRQIEDNAKVDGQARTARLDRARDRAAALAAQVQAFRGKAPLLQDERYRLERRLEEVEARVRVFNAAIQRIDDEYRERLRAHEKEIREWQRAKERVQDKIVDIKRLMEPLYESAGRVLDEVRLDHEDLDVVYFEIDGVNRTVAELEARLERLK
;
A
#
# COMPACT_ATOMS: atom_id res chain seq x y z
N MET A 1 3.68 -43.01 7.26
CA MET A 1 3.26 -42.47 8.58
C MET A 1 1.78 -42.13 8.48
N THR A 2 0.96 -43.07 8.93
CA THR A 2 -0.51 -43.04 8.90
C THR A 2 -1.01 -42.56 10.26
N LEU A 3 -1.72 -41.42 10.29
CA LEU A 3 -2.40 -40.95 11.49
C LEU A 3 -3.72 -41.73 11.69
N PRO A 4 -4.07 -42.12 12.91
CA PRO A 4 -5.32 -42.80 13.18
C PRO A 4 -6.50 -41.85 13.23
N ALA A 5 -7.61 -42.30 12.64
CA ALA A 5 -8.92 -41.68 12.72
C ALA A 5 -9.43 -41.65 14.16
N GLN A 6 -9.68 -40.46 14.72
CA GLN A 6 -10.41 -40.31 15.98
C GLN A 6 -11.90 -40.55 15.74
N ALA A 7 -12.43 -41.51 16.47
CA ALA A 7 -13.83 -41.83 16.55
C ALA A 7 -14.61 -40.62 17.09
N ALA A 8 -15.62 -40.22 16.32
CA ALA A 8 -16.59 -39.22 16.75
C ALA A 8 -17.43 -39.81 17.91
N ALA A 9 -17.22 -39.30 19.13
CA ALA A 9 -18.08 -39.54 20.27
C ALA A 9 -19.48 -38.97 19.95
N GLY A 10 -20.50 -39.82 20.00
CA GLY A 10 -21.88 -39.45 19.75
C GLY A 10 -22.34 -38.38 20.71
N VAL A 11 -22.77 -37.23 20.16
CA VAL A 11 -23.50 -36.20 20.88
C VAL A 11 -24.82 -36.82 21.34
N PRO A 12 -25.19 -36.76 22.66
CA PRO A 12 -26.50 -37.26 23.09
C PRO A 12 -27.59 -36.49 22.33
N GLU A 13 -28.49 -37.25 21.71
CA GLU A 13 -29.65 -36.70 21.00
C GLU A 13 -30.44 -35.80 21.96
N GLY A 14 -30.24 -34.48 21.86
CA GLY A 14 -31.02 -33.50 22.58
C GLY A 14 -32.49 -33.66 22.19
N LEU A 15 -33.35 -33.54 23.18
CA LEU A 15 -34.80 -33.52 23.01
C LEU A 15 -35.18 -32.77 21.74
N PRO A 16 -36.02 -33.34 20.85
CA PRO A 16 -36.34 -32.71 19.57
C PRO A 16 -36.90 -31.30 19.81
N PHE A 17 -36.42 -30.34 19.06
CA PHE A 17 -36.73 -28.91 19.20
C PHE A 17 -38.24 -28.58 19.31
N TRP A 18 -39.09 -29.34 18.60
CA TRP A 18 -40.55 -29.21 18.69
C TRP A 18 -41.09 -29.59 20.08
N LEU A 19 -40.42 -30.51 20.79
CA LEU A 19 -40.82 -30.97 22.13
C LEU A 19 -40.49 -29.89 23.18
N LEU A 20 -39.37 -29.17 23.04
CA LEU A 20 -39.05 -27.97 23.81
C LEU A 20 -40.08 -26.86 23.63
N TRP A 21 -40.49 -26.61 22.38
CA TRP A 21 -41.53 -25.63 22.08
C TRP A 21 -42.90 -26.05 22.62
N PHE A 22 -43.24 -27.32 22.49
CA PHE A 22 -44.48 -27.88 23.05
C PHE A 22 -44.52 -27.74 24.58
N LEU A 23 -43.40 -28.10 25.26
CA LEU A 23 -43.27 -27.99 26.71
C LEU A 23 -43.34 -26.52 27.18
N LEU A 24 -42.76 -25.61 26.44
CA LEU A 24 -42.82 -24.17 26.64
C LEU A 24 -44.26 -23.64 26.49
N CYS A 25 -44.98 -24.10 25.45
CA CYS A 25 -46.40 -23.75 25.27
C CYS A 25 -47.29 -24.30 26.37
N VAL A 26 -47.04 -25.54 26.82
CA VAL A 26 -47.78 -26.14 27.94
C VAL A 26 -47.52 -25.40 29.27
N ILE A 27 -46.24 -25.04 29.55
CA ILE A 27 -45.92 -24.23 30.72
C ILE A 27 -46.57 -22.87 30.64
N LEU A 28 -46.57 -22.22 29.47
CA LEU A 28 -47.20 -20.91 29.28
C LEU A 28 -48.71 -20.99 29.44
N LEU A 29 -49.38 -22.04 28.92
CA LEU A 29 -50.79 -22.32 29.15
C LEU A 29 -51.11 -22.58 30.63
N LEU A 30 -50.31 -23.37 31.31
CA LEU A 30 -50.43 -23.60 32.76
C LEU A 30 -50.30 -22.31 33.58
N VAL A 31 -49.32 -21.49 33.25
CA VAL A 31 -49.15 -20.17 33.88
C VAL A 31 -50.35 -19.27 33.64
N VAL A 32 -50.88 -19.23 32.40
CA VAL A 32 -52.09 -18.47 32.05
C VAL A 32 -53.32 -19.02 32.79
N PHE A 33 -53.44 -20.36 32.88
CA PHE A 33 -54.56 -20.99 33.60
C PHE A 33 -54.54 -20.71 35.10
N ILE A 34 -53.36 -20.78 35.77
CA ILE A 34 -53.15 -20.42 37.15
C ILE A 34 -53.49 -18.93 37.36
N PHE A 35 -53.01 -18.08 36.42
CA PHE A 35 -53.26 -16.64 36.43
C PHE A 35 -54.78 -16.31 36.32
N LEU A 36 -55.50 -17.05 35.52
CA LEU A 36 -56.97 -16.85 35.34
C LEU A 36 -57.76 -17.34 36.55
N ARG A 37 -57.31 -18.37 37.26
CA ARG A 37 -58.03 -19.00 38.34
C ARG A 37 -57.80 -18.30 39.70
N ASP A 38 -56.59 -17.75 39.93
CA ASP A 38 -56.22 -17.14 41.25
C ASP A 38 -56.43 -15.62 41.20
N LYS A 39 -57.49 -15.12 41.88
CA LYS A 39 -57.81 -13.70 41.97
C LYS A 39 -56.79 -12.91 42.78
N ASP A 40 -56.15 -13.52 43.76
CA ASP A 40 -55.12 -12.85 44.61
C ASP A 40 -53.81 -12.72 43.91
N LEU A 41 -53.40 -13.73 43.14
CA LEU A 41 -52.21 -13.66 42.26
C LEU A 41 -52.40 -12.58 41.18
N ARG A 42 -53.55 -12.48 40.62
CA ARG A 42 -53.93 -11.43 39.65
C ARG A 42 -53.79 -10.02 40.22
N ARG A 43 -54.29 -9.83 41.46
CA ARG A 43 -54.13 -8.55 42.19
C ARG A 43 -52.65 -8.22 42.47
N ARG A 44 -51.86 -9.20 42.94
CA ARG A 44 -50.42 -9.01 43.21
C ARG A 44 -49.64 -8.71 41.94
N ILE A 45 -49.91 -9.43 40.84
CA ILE A 45 -49.23 -9.19 39.54
C ILE A 45 -49.69 -7.86 38.94
N SER A 46 -50.98 -7.48 39.07
CA SER A 46 -51.43 -6.17 38.56
C SER A 46 -50.80 -5.01 39.37
N SER A 47 -50.64 -5.15 40.69
CA SER A 47 -49.91 -4.15 41.51
C SER A 47 -48.41 -4.09 41.17
N PHE A 48 -47.78 -5.25 40.96
CA PHE A 48 -46.37 -5.31 40.53
C PHE A 48 -46.19 -4.70 39.13
N LEU A 49 -47.04 -5.05 38.16
CA LEU A 49 -46.99 -4.48 36.78
C LEU A 49 -47.27 -2.97 36.78
N SER A 50 -48.20 -2.50 37.64
CA SER A 50 -48.44 -1.06 37.79
C SER A 50 -47.24 -0.31 38.41
N GLY A 51 -46.60 -0.92 39.41
CA GLY A 51 -45.34 -0.43 39.97
C GLY A 51 -44.20 -0.39 38.99
N ALA A 52 -44.01 -1.49 38.21
CA ALA A 52 -43.01 -1.58 37.17
C ALA A 52 -43.25 -0.56 36.04
N ARG A 53 -44.50 -0.35 35.61
CA ARG A 53 -44.87 0.69 34.63
C ARG A 53 -44.55 2.09 35.10
N ARG A 54 -44.84 2.40 36.39
CA ARG A 54 -44.48 3.69 36.98
C ARG A 54 -42.97 3.89 37.03
N HIS A 55 -42.25 2.86 37.46
CA HIS A 55 -40.77 2.91 37.47
C HIS A 55 -40.19 3.14 36.09
N MET A 56 -40.64 2.40 35.10
CA MET A 56 -40.22 2.59 33.69
C MET A 56 -40.59 3.98 33.14
N SER A 57 -41.75 4.52 33.52
CA SER A 57 -42.14 5.87 33.13
C SER A 57 -41.24 6.93 33.77
N ARG A 58 -40.89 6.76 35.06
CA ARG A 58 -39.91 7.62 35.75
C ARG A 58 -38.56 7.59 35.08
N LEU A 59 -38.01 6.41 34.77
CA LEU A 59 -36.73 6.27 34.08
C LEU A 59 -36.74 6.97 32.71
N ARG A 60 -37.81 6.78 31.90
CA ARG A 60 -37.94 7.47 30.62
C ARG A 60 -37.98 9.00 30.76
N ILE A 61 -38.67 9.52 31.76
CA ILE A 61 -38.72 10.97 32.04
C ILE A 61 -37.35 11.45 32.51
N GLN A 62 -36.67 10.73 33.38
CA GLN A 62 -35.32 11.08 33.85
C GLN A 62 -34.31 11.14 32.66
N VAL A 63 -34.34 10.15 31.77
CA VAL A 63 -33.48 10.16 30.56
C VAL A 63 -33.78 11.36 29.66
N ARG A 64 -35.07 11.68 29.46
CA ARG A 64 -35.47 12.86 28.69
C ARG A 64 -35.05 14.16 29.38
N LEU A 65 -35.21 14.24 30.67
CA LEU A 65 -34.80 15.38 31.47
C LEU A 65 -33.28 15.60 31.38
N LYS A 66 -32.49 14.53 31.54
CA LYS A 66 -31.03 14.59 31.35
C LYS A 66 -30.67 15.11 29.99
N LYS A 67 -31.28 14.57 28.91
CA LYS A 67 -31.06 15.02 27.55
C LYS A 67 -31.39 16.51 27.32
N GLN A 68 -32.46 16.99 27.94
CA GLN A 68 -32.82 18.42 27.85
C GLN A 68 -31.85 19.30 28.63
N LYS A 69 -31.38 18.87 29.80
CA LYS A 69 -30.34 19.59 30.56
C LYS A 69 -29.01 19.66 29.80
N GLU A 70 -28.64 18.55 29.13
CA GLU A 70 -27.47 18.54 28.23
C GLU A 70 -27.66 19.49 27.02
N ARG A 71 -28.88 19.52 26.44
CA ARG A 71 -29.22 20.48 25.39
C ARG A 71 -29.13 21.95 25.89
N LYS A 72 -29.60 22.22 27.09
CA LYS A 72 -29.47 23.53 27.70
C LYS A 72 -28.01 23.95 27.86
N ALA A 73 -27.17 23.06 28.39
CA ALA A 73 -25.73 23.32 28.50
C ALA A 73 -25.07 23.57 27.13
N ALA A 74 -25.51 22.88 26.07
CA ALA A 74 -25.04 23.14 24.69
C ALA A 74 -25.48 24.53 24.20
N LEU A 75 -26.70 24.95 24.47
CA LEU A 75 -27.18 26.29 24.15
C LEU A 75 -26.47 27.40 24.96
N TRP A 76 -26.11 27.16 26.20
CA TRP A 76 -25.27 28.10 26.97
C TRP A 76 -23.88 28.24 26.31
N ARG A 77 -23.27 27.15 25.85
CA ARG A 77 -22.00 27.22 25.10
C ARG A 77 -22.15 27.99 23.82
N GLU A 78 -23.25 27.82 23.11
CA GLU A 78 -23.55 28.58 21.90
C GLU A 78 -23.76 30.05 22.19
N LEU A 79 -24.53 30.39 23.24
CA LEU A 79 -24.76 31.75 23.69
C LEU A 79 -23.44 32.46 24.04
N GLY A 80 -22.57 31.82 24.84
CA GLY A 80 -21.26 32.36 25.18
C GLY A 80 -20.34 32.51 23.95
N ARG A 81 -20.44 31.58 22.99
CA ARG A 81 -19.66 31.64 21.74
C ARG A 81 -20.14 32.80 20.84
N VAL A 82 -21.43 32.97 20.69
CA VAL A 82 -21.99 34.09 19.93
C VAL A 82 -21.59 35.39 20.59
N ALA A 83 -21.75 35.53 21.88
CA ALA A 83 -21.34 36.71 22.64
C ALA A 83 -19.85 37.03 22.48
N TRP A 84 -18.99 36.02 22.42
CA TRP A 84 -17.56 36.19 22.16
C TRP A 84 -17.26 36.66 20.73
N ILE A 85 -17.92 36.08 19.73
CA ILE A 85 -17.72 36.41 18.31
C ILE A 85 -18.20 37.82 18.01
N GLU A 86 -19.34 38.20 18.56
CA GLU A 86 -19.95 39.55 18.35
C GLU A 86 -19.38 40.62 19.31
N ASP A 87 -18.28 40.33 20.04
CA ASP A 87 -17.60 41.22 21.00
C ASP A 87 -18.58 41.88 22.01
N VAL A 88 -19.55 41.08 22.49
CA VAL A 88 -20.54 41.57 23.48
C VAL A 88 -19.84 41.76 24.84
N ARG A 89 -19.57 43.02 25.17
CA ARG A 89 -18.90 43.43 26.41
C ARG A 89 -19.90 43.64 27.51
N ALA A 90 -19.91 42.74 28.47
CA ALA A 90 -20.70 42.89 29.69
C ALA A 90 -19.81 42.64 30.90
N SER A 91 -19.93 43.51 31.92
CA SER A 91 -19.13 43.41 33.16
C SER A 91 -19.31 42.07 33.88
N CYS A 92 -20.45 41.44 33.69
CA CYS A 92 -20.75 40.12 34.30
C CYS A 92 -19.96 38.96 33.74
N ILE A 93 -19.38 39.07 32.53
CA ILE A 93 -18.59 38.03 31.82
C ILE A 93 -17.14 38.46 31.55
N GLU A 94 -16.69 39.60 32.12
CA GLU A 94 -15.37 40.18 31.87
C GLU A 94 -14.20 39.21 32.20
N GLU A 95 -14.31 38.45 33.28
CA GLU A 95 -13.29 37.47 33.64
C GLU A 95 -13.19 36.31 32.65
N ASP A 96 -14.33 35.78 32.20
CA ASP A 96 -14.36 34.68 31.20
C ASP A 96 -13.87 35.21 29.84
N CYS A 97 -14.26 36.40 29.47
CA CYS A 97 -13.75 37.08 28.24
C CYS A 97 -12.23 37.29 28.28
N GLY A 98 -11.66 37.66 29.45
CA GLY A 98 -10.21 37.79 29.62
C GLY A 98 -9.47 36.46 29.43
N LYS A 99 -10.02 35.39 29.97
CA LYS A 99 -9.47 34.03 29.78
C LYS A 99 -9.60 33.57 28.32
N LEU A 100 -10.74 33.83 27.68
CA LEU A 100 -10.96 33.50 26.26
C LEU A 100 -9.99 34.27 25.36
N ALA A 101 -9.76 35.58 25.61
CA ALA A 101 -8.79 36.40 24.87
C ALA A 101 -7.36 35.82 24.99
N ALA A 102 -6.96 35.37 26.18
CA ALA A 102 -5.65 34.75 26.37
C ALA A 102 -5.50 33.46 25.56
N LEU A 103 -6.53 32.58 25.57
CA LEU A 103 -6.54 31.33 24.80
C LEU A 103 -6.59 31.59 23.28
N ASP A 104 -7.34 32.57 22.84
CA ASP A 104 -7.38 32.95 21.41
C ASP A 104 -6.02 33.50 20.94
N GLY A 105 -5.34 34.28 21.78
CA GLY A 105 -3.96 34.69 21.54
C GLY A 105 -2.97 33.51 21.46
N GLU A 106 -3.22 32.42 22.20
CA GLU A 106 -2.45 31.18 22.08
C GLU A 106 -2.76 30.45 20.77
N ILE A 107 -4.01 30.37 20.38
CA ILE A 107 -4.42 29.80 19.08
C ILE A 107 -3.73 30.55 17.95
N ALA A 108 -3.76 31.89 17.96
CA ALA A 108 -3.12 32.70 16.91
C ALA A 108 -1.60 32.45 16.81
N ARG A 109 -0.91 32.29 17.96
CA ARG A 109 0.51 31.92 17.99
C ARG A 109 0.75 30.53 17.38
N HIS A 110 -0.07 29.55 17.74
CA HIS A 110 0.02 28.20 17.18
C HIS A 110 -0.36 28.14 15.71
N GLN A 111 -1.34 28.92 15.26
CA GLN A 111 -1.68 29.04 13.83
C GLN A 111 -0.52 29.62 13.01
N LYS A 112 0.19 30.63 13.53
CA LYS A 112 1.40 31.12 12.87
C LYS A 112 2.46 30.02 12.76
N THR A 113 2.74 29.33 13.87
CA THR A 113 3.70 28.21 13.88
C THR A 113 3.28 27.11 12.90
N TRP A 114 1.98 26.79 12.82
CA TRP A 114 1.46 25.81 11.88
C TRP A 114 1.70 26.23 10.42
N HIS A 115 1.51 27.52 10.12
CA HIS A 115 1.76 28.07 8.78
C HIS A 115 3.24 28.00 8.41
N ASP A 116 4.14 28.34 9.34
CA ASP A 116 5.59 28.25 9.14
C ASP A 116 6.02 26.80 8.87
N VAL A 117 5.51 25.85 9.65
CA VAL A 117 5.76 24.42 9.47
C VAL A 117 5.22 23.92 8.12
N TYR A 118 4.01 24.35 7.74
CA TYR A 118 3.40 23.99 6.46
C TYR A 118 4.23 24.50 5.28
N SER A 119 4.65 25.76 5.32
CA SER A 119 5.50 26.38 4.30
C SER A 119 6.84 25.63 4.15
N ARG A 120 7.44 25.19 5.28
CA ARG A 120 8.68 24.41 5.24
C ARG A 120 8.48 23.04 4.57
N ILE A 121 7.35 22.37 4.84
CA ILE A 121 7.01 21.08 4.18
C ILE A 121 6.87 21.29 2.67
N GLU A 122 6.24 22.37 2.21
CA GLU A 122 6.11 22.64 0.78
C GLU A 122 7.46 22.92 0.10
N VAL A 123 8.35 23.64 0.77
CA VAL A 123 9.71 23.90 0.25
C VAL A 123 10.47 22.58 0.13
N LEU A 124 10.50 21.77 1.18
CA LEU A 124 11.15 20.47 1.17
C LEU A 124 10.56 19.50 0.13
N GLY A 125 9.25 19.53 -0.07
CA GLY A 125 8.59 18.76 -1.12
C GLY A 125 9.08 19.15 -2.51
N ARG A 126 9.18 20.46 -2.79
CA ARG A 126 9.72 20.97 -4.07
C ARG A 126 11.20 20.61 -4.27
N GLU A 127 12.00 20.70 -3.22
CA GLU A 127 13.41 20.30 -3.23
C GLU A 127 13.57 18.80 -3.50
N HIS A 128 12.75 17.96 -2.86
CA HIS A 128 12.71 16.51 -3.09
C HIS A 128 12.34 16.17 -4.54
N ASP A 129 11.28 16.80 -5.09
CA ASP A 129 10.85 16.58 -6.47
C ASP A 129 11.92 17.03 -7.47
N ALA A 130 12.58 18.17 -7.20
CA ALA A 130 13.67 18.66 -8.03
C ALA A 130 14.87 17.71 -8.00
N ALA A 131 15.23 17.18 -6.82
CA ALA A 131 16.28 16.19 -6.66
C ALA A 131 15.94 14.90 -7.44
N LEU A 132 14.71 14.42 -7.35
CA LEU A 132 14.23 13.23 -8.05
C LEU A 132 14.28 13.41 -9.58
N LYS A 133 13.89 14.57 -10.08
CA LYS A 133 13.98 14.90 -11.51
C LYS A 133 15.44 14.91 -12.01
N ARG A 134 16.34 15.53 -11.23
CA ARG A 134 17.79 15.54 -11.56
C ARG A 134 18.38 14.14 -11.57
N PHE A 135 18.04 13.32 -10.58
CA PHE A 135 18.44 11.92 -10.51
C PHE A 135 18.03 11.15 -11.76
N ARG A 136 16.73 11.23 -12.14
CA ARG A 136 16.22 10.54 -13.33
C ARG A 136 16.91 11.02 -14.60
N ALA A 137 17.19 12.31 -14.72
CA ALA A 137 17.91 12.85 -15.87
C ALA A 137 19.33 12.31 -15.97
N LEU A 138 20.09 12.26 -14.87
CA LEU A 138 21.44 11.73 -14.83
C LEU A 138 21.50 10.23 -15.16
N VAL A 139 20.55 9.44 -14.65
CA VAL A 139 20.46 8.02 -14.98
C VAL A 139 20.15 7.83 -16.47
N ALA A 140 19.17 8.57 -17.00
CA ALA A 140 18.79 8.51 -18.41
C ALA A 140 19.97 8.88 -19.33
N GLU A 141 20.76 9.90 -18.99
CA GLU A 141 21.97 10.28 -19.73
C GLU A 141 22.99 9.14 -19.79
N GLN A 142 23.24 8.48 -18.65
CA GLN A 142 24.16 7.34 -18.61
C GLN A 142 23.61 6.12 -19.37
N GLU A 143 22.31 5.89 -19.33
CA GLU A 143 21.66 4.83 -20.09
C GLU A 143 21.72 5.08 -21.60
N GLU A 144 21.48 6.31 -22.04
CA GLU A 144 21.65 6.69 -23.44
C GLU A 144 23.09 6.52 -23.92
N ALA A 145 24.07 6.94 -23.11
CA ALA A 145 25.49 6.76 -23.41
C ALA A 145 25.90 5.26 -23.45
N ARG A 146 25.29 4.41 -22.64
CA ARG A 146 25.52 2.96 -22.61
C ARG A 146 24.93 2.22 -23.81
N ARG A 147 23.80 2.67 -24.34
CA ARG A 147 23.00 1.98 -25.35
C ARG A 147 23.80 1.56 -26.59
N PRO A 148 24.60 2.46 -27.26
CA PRO A 148 25.36 2.08 -28.45
C PRO A 148 26.38 0.97 -28.15
N HIS A 149 26.97 0.95 -26.96
CA HIS A 149 27.91 -0.10 -26.56
C HIS A 149 27.22 -1.43 -26.30
N GLN A 150 25.97 -1.43 -25.79
CA GLN A 150 25.18 -2.65 -25.67
C GLN A 150 24.78 -3.21 -27.03
N GLU A 151 24.41 -2.35 -27.95
CA GLU A 151 24.09 -2.75 -29.33
C GLU A 151 25.34 -3.33 -30.05
N GLU A 152 26.51 -2.67 -29.91
CA GLU A 152 27.79 -3.18 -30.44
C GLU A 152 28.12 -4.55 -29.84
N MET A 153 27.92 -4.73 -28.53
CA MET A 153 28.17 -6.00 -27.83
C MET A 153 27.30 -7.13 -28.39
N LEU A 154 26.01 -6.87 -28.64
CA LEU A 154 25.10 -7.84 -29.23
C LEU A 154 25.51 -8.22 -30.67
N LEU A 155 25.91 -7.23 -31.49
CA LEU A 155 26.39 -7.48 -32.85
C LEU A 155 27.66 -8.33 -32.86
N LEU A 156 28.61 -8.01 -31.98
CA LEU A 156 29.86 -8.78 -31.85
C LEU A 156 29.60 -10.20 -31.33
N ALA A 157 28.68 -10.37 -30.40
CA ALA A 157 28.33 -11.69 -29.89
C ALA A 157 27.66 -12.56 -30.97
N ASN A 158 26.77 -12.00 -31.76
CA ASN A 158 26.16 -12.69 -32.91
C ASN A 158 27.21 -13.07 -33.94
N ARG A 159 28.10 -12.13 -34.31
CA ARG A 159 29.17 -12.41 -35.25
C ARG A 159 30.15 -13.49 -34.77
N LYS A 160 30.49 -13.46 -33.47
CA LYS A 160 31.31 -14.52 -32.84
C LYS A 160 30.65 -15.89 -33.00
N LYS A 161 29.33 -15.96 -32.77
CA LYS A 161 28.56 -17.20 -32.94
C LYS A 161 28.64 -17.71 -34.38
N GLU A 162 28.42 -16.83 -35.38
CA GLU A 162 28.54 -17.18 -36.79
C GLU A 162 29.94 -17.73 -37.16
N VAL A 163 31.00 -17.09 -36.62
CA VAL A 163 32.39 -17.53 -36.87
C VAL A 163 32.65 -18.88 -36.19
N LEU A 164 32.11 -19.13 -34.98
CA LEU A 164 32.24 -20.43 -34.32
C LEU A 164 31.52 -21.55 -35.10
N ASP A 165 30.31 -21.28 -35.59
CA ASP A 165 29.54 -22.23 -36.39
C ASP A 165 30.29 -22.52 -37.74
N ALA A 166 30.87 -21.50 -38.36
CA ALA A 166 31.67 -21.65 -39.57
C ALA A 166 32.96 -22.45 -39.31
N LEU A 167 33.64 -22.20 -38.18
CA LEU A 167 34.84 -22.95 -37.77
C LEU A 167 34.55 -24.42 -37.53
N GLU A 168 33.46 -24.69 -36.80
CA GLU A 168 33.02 -26.06 -36.55
C GLU A 168 32.68 -26.80 -37.86
N THR A 169 31.98 -26.12 -38.77
CA THR A 169 31.65 -26.67 -40.11
C THR A 169 32.91 -26.96 -40.92
N ALA A 170 33.91 -26.05 -40.90
CA ALA A 170 35.18 -26.26 -41.58
C ALA A 170 35.99 -27.44 -41.00
N LEU A 171 36.02 -27.57 -39.68
CA LEU A 171 36.71 -28.66 -38.99
C LEU A 171 36.04 -30.02 -39.29
N ARG A 172 34.73 -30.11 -39.15
CA ARG A 172 33.96 -31.32 -39.49
C ARG A 172 34.10 -31.67 -40.97
N GLY A 173 34.07 -30.67 -41.85
CA GLY A 173 34.29 -30.83 -43.28
C GLY A 173 35.71 -31.39 -43.62
N ALA A 174 36.73 -30.86 -42.94
CA ALA A 174 38.09 -31.33 -43.05
C ALA A 174 38.26 -32.80 -42.60
N GLU A 175 37.66 -33.16 -41.47
CA GLU A 175 37.68 -34.53 -40.96
C GLU A 175 36.97 -35.53 -41.90
N ALA A 176 35.77 -35.19 -42.38
CA ALA A 176 35.01 -36.00 -43.30
C ALA A 176 35.75 -36.20 -44.66
N ALA A 177 36.30 -35.10 -45.20
CA ALA A 177 37.09 -35.15 -46.42
C ALA A 177 38.38 -35.95 -46.23
N GLN A 178 39.03 -35.87 -45.09
CA GLN A 178 40.24 -36.66 -44.77
C GLN A 178 39.93 -38.17 -44.63
N ILE A 179 38.79 -38.56 -44.09
CA ILE A 179 38.35 -39.98 -44.04
C ILE A 179 38.14 -40.50 -45.48
N GLN A 180 37.46 -39.71 -46.33
CA GLN A 180 37.22 -40.05 -47.72
C GLN A 180 38.53 -40.09 -48.54
N LEU A 181 39.47 -39.18 -48.27
CA LEU A 181 40.80 -39.21 -48.88
C LEU A 181 41.55 -40.49 -48.62
N LYS A 182 41.59 -40.86 -47.30
CA LYS A 182 42.22 -42.12 -46.88
C LYS A 182 41.58 -43.35 -47.54
N ALA A 183 40.28 -43.36 -47.77
CA ALA A 183 39.58 -44.41 -48.47
C ALA A 183 39.98 -44.43 -49.93
N ALA A 184 40.00 -43.27 -50.66
CA ALA A 184 40.39 -43.12 -52.00
C ALA A 184 41.87 -43.51 -52.26
N GLU A 185 42.77 -43.16 -51.35
CA GLU A 185 44.17 -43.60 -51.36
C GLU A 185 44.31 -45.12 -51.20
N ARG A 186 43.48 -45.78 -50.40
CA ARG A 186 43.43 -47.24 -50.32
C ARG A 186 42.96 -47.87 -51.59
N ASP A 187 41.91 -47.30 -52.20
CA ASP A 187 41.39 -47.75 -53.51
C ASP A 187 42.49 -47.62 -54.63
N VAL A 188 43.23 -46.52 -54.63
CA VAL A 188 44.40 -46.36 -55.59
C VAL A 188 45.39 -47.46 -55.33
N ARG A 189 45.84 -47.71 -54.10
CA ARG A 189 46.84 -48.81 -53.84
C ARG A 189 46.28 -50.17 -54.19
N GLN A 190 45.01 -50.43 -53.91
CA GLN A 190 44.39 -51.73 -54.24
C GLN A 190 44.32 -51.97 -55.75
N ILE A 191 44.10 -50.93 -56.55
CA ILE A 191 44.15 -50.99 -58.05
C ILE A 191 45.60 -51.14 -58.54
N GLU A 192 46.59 -50.51 -57.90
CA GLU A 192 48.01 -50.66 -58.19
C GLU A 192 48.54 -52.07 -57.93
N ASP A 193 48.09 -52.69 -56.80
CA ASP A 193 48.52 -54.03 -56.38
C ASP A 193 47.86 -55.15 -57.18
N ASN A 194 46.66 -54.91 -57.75
CA ASN A 194 45.95 -55.91 -58.53
C ASN A 194 46.56 -56.09 -59.96
N ALA A 195 47.55 -56.93 -60.06
CA ALA A 195 48.24 -57.21 -61.39
C ALA A 195 47.42 -57.98 -62.43
N LYS A 196 46.20 -58.47 -62.11
CA LYS A 196 45.38 -59.36 -62.95
C LYS A 196 44.36 -58.67 -63.83
N VAL A 197 44.30 -57.38 -63.93
CA VAL A 197 43.31 -56.63 -64.75
C VAL A 197 43.98 -56.13 -66.05
N ASP A 198 43.26 -56.20 -67.20
CA ASP A 198 43.67 -55.81 -68.50
C ASP A 198 44.22 -54.37 -68.55
N GLY A 199 45.36 -54.12 -69.20
CA GLY A 199 46.22 -52.94 -69.05
C GLY A 199 45.52 -51.61 -69.32
N GLN A 200 44.65 -51.46 -70.34
CA GLN A 200 43.98 -50.21 -70.65
C GLN A 200 42.82 -49.89 -69.68
N ALA A 201 42.03 -50.90 -69.30
CA ALA A 201 40.95 -50.69 -68.35
C ALA A 201 41.46 -50.35 -66.90
N ARG A 202 42.65 -50.86 -66.58
CA ARG A 202 43.34 -50.58 -65.33
C ARG A 202 43.86 -49.15 -65.25
N THR A 203 44.52 -48.67 -66.28
CA THR A 203 45.03 -47.28 -66.34
C THR A 203 43.89 -46.29 -66.24
N ALA A 204 42.79 -46.45 -66.98
CA ALA A 204 41.63 -45.55 -66.88
C ALA A 204 40.93 -45.59 -65.51
N ARG A 205 40.94 -46.72 -64.78
CA ARG A 205 40.44 -46.78 -63.42
C ARG A 205 41.39 -46.13 -62.45
N LEU A 206 42.66 -46.32 -62.60
CA LEU A 206 43.71 -45.74 -61.79
C LEU A 206 43.72 -44.21 -61.90
N ASP A 207 43.62 -43.69 -63.05
CA ASP A 207 43.56 -42.23 -63.31
C ASP A 207 42.34 -41.62 -62.66
N ARG A 208 41.16 -42.24 -62.79
CA ARG A 208 39.95 -41.76 -62.11
C ARG A 208 40.09 -41.82 -60.61
N ALA A 209 40.71 -42.86 -60.02
CA ALA A 209 40.92 -42.96 -58.61
C ALA A 209 41.92 -41.92 -58.06
N ARG A 210 43.00 -41.64 -58.87
CA ARG A 210 43.97 -40.58 -58.53
C ARG A 210 43.36 -39.22 -58.63
N ASP A 211 42.55 -38.93 -59.67
CA ASP A 211 41.84 -37.66 -59.79
C ASP A 211 40.89 -37.43 -58.60
N ARG A 212 40.16 -38.45 -58.19
CA ARG A 212 39.32 -38.40 -57.03
C ARG A 212 40.10 -38.13 -55.74
N ALA A 213 41.22 -38.80 -55.56
CA ALA A 213 42.08 -38.60 -54.36
C ALA A 213 42.65 -37.15 -54.34
N ALA A 214 43.12 -36.66 -55.57
CA ALA A 214 43.60 -35.30 -55.71
C ALA A 214 42.51 -34.24 -55.40
N ALA A 215 41.27 -34.45 -55.85
CA ALA A 215 40.16 -33.57 -55.59
C ALA A 215 39.82 -33.53 -54.05
N LEU A 216 39.83 -34.68 -53.38
CA LEU A 216 39.62 -34.79 -51.91
C LEU A 216 40.78 -34.16 -51.15
N ALA A 217 42.02 -34.34 -51.57
CA ALA A 217 43.20 -33.67 -51.00
C ALA A 217 43.09 -32.13 -51.08
N ALA A 218 42.66 -31.62 -52.21
CA ALA A 218 42.42 -30.20 -52.46
C ALA A 218 41.29 -29.68 -51.50
N GLN A 219 40.20 -30.46 -51.31
CA GLN A 219 39.13 -30.11 -50.31
C GLN A 219 39.65 -30.08 -48.89
N VAL A 220 40.42 -31.06 -48.45
CA VAL A 220 41.05 -31.07 -47.14
C VAL A 220 41.92 -29.83 -46.93
N GLN A 221 42.75 -29.48 -47.93
CA GLN A 221 43.58 -28.27 -47.86
C GLN A 221 42.73 -27.00 -47.79
N ALA A 222 41.65 -26.93 -48.59
CA ALA A 222 40.75 -25.77 -48.56
C ALA A 222 40.06 -25.57 -47.19
N PHE A 223 39.60 -26.65 -46.55
CA PHE A 223 39.02 -26.58 -45.20
C PHE A 223 40.09 -26.25 -44.16
N ARG A 224 41.25 -26.88 -44.19
CA ARG A 224 42.35 -26.59 -43.29
C ARG A 224 42.89 -25.17 -43.42
N GLY A 225 42.89 -24.59 -44.64
CA GLY A 225 43.30 -23.21 -44.87
C GLY A 225 42.30 -22.17 -44.30
N LYS A 226 41.00 -22.54 -44.26
CA LYS A 226 39.97 -21.67 -43.68
C LYS A 226 40.00 -21.64 -42.14
N ALA A 227 40.34 -22.75 -41.46
CA ALA A 227 40.28 -22.86 -40.02
C ALA A 227 41.14 -21.82 -39.29
N PRO A 228 42.44 -21.55 -39.62
CA PRO A 228 43.24 -20.55 -38.94
C PRO A 228 42.69 -19.13 -39.13
N LEU A 229 42.16 -18.80 -40.34
CA LEU A 229 41.57 -17.50 -40.58
C LEU A 229 40.33 -17.24 -39.70
N LEU A 230 39.46 -18.24 -39.58
CA LEU A 230 38.30 -18.17 -38.67
C LEU A 230 38.70 -18.13 -37.22
N GLN A 231 39.79 -18.81 -36.85
CA GLN A 231 40.35 -18.77 -35.51
C GLN A 231 40.88 -17.38 -35.17
N ASP A 232 41.60 -16.75 -36.06
CA ASP A 232 42.11 -15.38 -35.92
C ASP A 232 40.94 -14.37 -35.83
N GLU A 233 39.91 -14.52 -36.68
CA GLU A 233 38.69 -13.68 -36.59
C GLU A 233 38.01 -13.84 -35.24
N ARG A 234 37.87 -15.08 -34.75
CA ARG A 234 37.32 -15.35 -33.40
C ARG A 234 38.09 -14.61 -32.30
N TYR A 235 39.42 -14.70 -32.28
CA TYR A 235 40.25 -14.02 -31.29
C TYR A 235 40.12 -12.50 -31.35
N ARG A 236 40.05 -11.93 -32.58
CA ARG A 236 39.80 -10.48 -32.72
C ARG A 236 38.44 -10.07 -32.19
N LEU A 237 37.40 -10.85 -32.45
CA LEU A 237 36.04 -10.61 -31.94
C LEU A 237 35.97 -10.77 -30.42
N GLU A 238 36.62 -11.78 -29.85
CA GLU A 238 36.71 -11.96 -28.38
C GLU A 238 37.36 -10.75 -27.70
N ARG A 239 38.51 -10.31 -28.21
CA ARG A 239 39.19 -9.14 -27.69
C ARG A 239 38.33 -7.86 -27.79
N ARG A 240 37.69 -7.66 -28.92
CA ARG A 240 36.80 -6.51 -29.12
C ARG A 240 35.60 -6.55 -28.18
N LEU A 241 35.03 -7.73 -27.97
CA LEU A 241 33.91 -7.95 -27.08
C LEU A 241 34.32 -7.63 -25.63
N GLU A 242 35.47 -8.07 -25.16
CA GLU A 242 36.02 -7.74 -23.87
C GLU A 242 36.20 -6.22 -23.66
N GLU A 243 36.68 -5.50 -24.67
CA GLU A 243 36.82 -4.04 -24.63
C GLU A 243 35.47 -3.34 -24.50
N VAL A 244 34.46 -3.79 -25.24
CA VAL A 244 33.09 -3.23 -25.17
C VAL A 244 32.39 -3.58 -23.86
N GLU A 245 32.54 -4.80 -23.37
CA GLU A 245 32.04 -5.23 -22.07
C GLU A 245 32.68 -4.39 -20.93
N ALA A 246 33.97 -4.08 -21.00
CA ALA A 246 34.63 -3.22 -20.06
C ALA A 246 34.02 -1.82 -20.02
N ARG A 247 33.69 -1.24 -21.19
CA ARG A 247 32.99 0.06 -21.28
C ARG A 247 31.59 -0.01 -20.68
N VAL A 248 30.80 -1.04 -21.02
CA VAL A 248 29.47 -1.24 -20.42
C VAL A 248 29.53 -1.36 -18.91
N ARG A 249 30.54 -2.06 -18.37
CA ARG A 249 30.78 -2.15 -16.90
C ARG A 249 31.05 -0.78 -16.27
N VAL A 250 31.79 0.10 -16.95
CA VAL A 250 32.04 1.47 -16.44
C VAL A 250 30.72 2.26 -16.33
N PHE A 251 29.86 2.21 -17.36
CA PHE A 251 28.54 2.86 -17.31
C PHE A 251 27.66 2.28 -16.21
N ASN A 252 27.62 0.95 -16.07
CA ASN A 252 26.86 0.31 -14.99
C ASN A 252 27.33 0.74 -13.61
N ALA A 253 28.64 0.82 -13.40
CA ALA A 253 29.22 1.31 -12.16
C ALA A 253 28.91 2.79 -11.91
N ALA A 254 28.89 3.62 -12.96
CA ALA A 254 28.49 5.02 -12.85
C ALA A 254 27.01 5.16 -12.47
N ILE A 255 26.11 4.42 -13.11
CA ILE A 255 24.67 4.38 -12.77
C ILE A 255 24.48 3.96 -11.31
N GLN A 256 25.19 2.92 -10.87
CA GLN A 256 25.08 2.43 -9.49
C GLN A 256 25.57 3.46 -8.48
N ARG A 257 26.66 4.17 -8.74
CA ARG A 257 27.14 5.26 -7.88
C ARG A 257 26.13 6.40 -7.79
N ILE A 258 25.53 6.79 -8.92
CA ILE A 258 24.49 7.80 -8.96
C ILE A 258 23.29 7.33 -8.11
N ASP A 259 22.84 6.09 -8.26
CA ASP A 259 21.71 5.52 -7.52
C ASP A 259 21.99 5.52 -6.00
N ASP A 260 23.15 5.05 -5.57
CA ASP A 260 23.54 5.00 -4.16
C ASP A 260 23.62 6.40 -3.53
N GLU A 261 24.26 7.37 -4.22
CA GLU A 261 24.40 8.74 -3.74
C GLU A 261 23.04 9.46 -3.62
N TYR A 262 22.14 9.27 -4.60
CA TYR A 262 20.84 9.91 -4.57
C TYR A 262 19.86 9.22 -3.64
N ARG A 263 19.96 7.91 -3.44
CA ARG A 263 19.15 7.19 -2.43
C ARG A 263 19.35 7.73 -1.03
N GLU A 264 20.58 7.99 -0.64
CA GLU A 264 20.86 8.57 0.67
C GLU A 264 20.26 9.97 0.81
N ARG A 265 20.43 10.83 -0.20
CA ARG A 265 19.86 12.19 -0.21
C ARG A 265 18.33 12.16 -0.16
N LEU A 266 17.68 11.33 -0.98
CA LEU A 266 16.23 11.20 -1.00
C LEU A 266 15.69 10.70 0.34
N ARG A 267 16.33 9.70 0.95
CA ARG A 267 15.97 9.23 2.30
C ARG A 267 16.12 10.31 3.37
N ALA A 268 17.16 11.14 3.28
CA ALA A 268 17.34 12.27 4.20
C ALA A 268 16.18 13.27 4.07
N HIS A 269 15.81 13.67 2.83
CA HIS A 269 14.69 14.56 2.59
C HIS A 269 13.35 13.95 3.06
N GLU A 270 13.08 12.68 2.77
CA GLU A 270 11.87 12.02 3.25
C GLU A 270 11.79 11.95 4.78
N LYS A 271 12.94 11.75 5.44
CA LYS A 271 12.99 11.75 6.90
C LYS A 271 12.67 13.14 7.45
N GLU A 272 13.26 14.20 6.88
CA GLU A 272 13.01 15.57 7.28
C GLU A 272 11.53 15.96 7.06
N ILE A 273 10.96 15.63 5.90
CA ILE A 273 9.53 15.87 5.61
C ILE A 273 8.65 15.18 6.66
N ARG A 274 8.93 13.91 7.01
CA ARG A 274 8.16 13.18 8.05
C ARG A 274 8.29 13.82 9.43
N GLU A 275 9.45 14.34 9.79
CA GLU A 275 9.64 15.06 11.05
C GLU A 275 8.81 16.34 11.11
N TRP A 276 8.77 17.11 10.03
CA TRP A 276 7.95 18.32 9.93
C TRP A 276 6.45 17.99 9.88
N GLN A 277 6.03 16.91 9.24
CA GLN A 277 4.63 16.44 9.28
C GLN A 277 4.18 16.13 10.72
N ARG A 278 5.01 15.42 11.50
CA ARG A 278 4.74 15.17 12.92
C ARG A 278 4.72 16.46 13.74
N ALA A 279 5.55 17.45 13.40
CA ALA A 279 5.51 18.75 14.05
C ALA A 279 4.21 19.49 13.74
N LYS A 280 3.73 19.44 12.50
CA LYS A 280 2.44 20.00 12.08
C LYS A 280 1.27 19.36 12.86
N GLU A 281 1.23 18.04 12.98
CA GLU A 281 0.21 17.32 13.74
C GLU A 281 0.20 17.77 15.22
N ARG A 282 1.38 17.81 15.85
CA ARG A 282 1.50 18.27 17.25
C ARG A 282 0.99 19.69 17.48
N VAL A 283 1.22 20.60 16.52
CA VAL A 283 0.71 21.97 16.61
C VAL A 283 -0.81 21.98 16.43
N GLN A 284 -1.33 21.18 15.52
CA GLN A 284 -2.77 21.05 15.30
C GLN A 284 -3.49 20.47 16.51
N ASP A 285 -2.93 19.45 17.17
CA ASP A 285 -3.46 18.86 18.40
C ASP A 285 -3.53 19.92 19.51
N LYS A 286 -2.48 20.73 19.68
CA LYS A 286 -2.49 21.83 20.66
C LYS A 286 -3.62 22.84 20.38
N ILE A 287 -3.86 23.22 19.11
CA ILE A 287 -4.97 24.11 18.75
C ILE A 287 -6.32 23.47 19.14
N VAL A 288 -6.49 22.16 18.89
CA VAL A 288 -7.70 21.44 19.28
C VAL A 288 -7.88 21.40 20.80
N ASP A 289 -6.81 21.13 21.53
CA ASP A 289 -6.87 21.10 23.00
C ASP A 289 -7.19 22.47 23.59
N ILE A 290 -6.60 23.55 23.07
CA ILE A 290 -6.96 24.91 23.49
C ILE A 290 -8.43 25.21 23.19
N LYS A 291 -8.94 24.85 22.00
CA LYS A 291 -10.38 25.00 21.70
C LYS A 291 -11.26 24.22 22.65
N ARG A 292 -10.84 23.04 23.11
CA ARG A 292 -11.57 22.29 24.14
C ARG A 292 -11.57 23.01 25.49
N LEU A 293 -10.49 23.69 25.86
CA LEU A 293 -10.43 24.52 27.07
C LEU A 293 -11.32 25.77 26.99
N MET A 294 -11.63 26.26 25.82
CA MET A 294 -12.57 27.38 25.62
C MET A 294 -14.04 26.96 25.85
N GLU A 295 -14.42 25.72 25.58
CA GLU A 295 -15.81 25.22 25.67
C GLU A 295 -16.45 25.46 27.06
N PRO A 296 -15.81 25.11 28.20
CA PRO A 296 -16.38 25.39 29.53
C PRO A 296 -16.46 26.87 29.83
N LEU A 297 -15.58 27.72 29.29
CA LEU A 297 -15.64 29.17 29.43
C LEU A 297 -16.84 29.77 28.70
N TYR A 298 -17.11 29.29 27.48
CA TYR A 298 -18.33 29.65 26.76
C TYR A 298 -19.59 29.23 27.52
N GLU A 299 -19.61 28.02 28.12
CA GLU A 299 -20.73 27.56 28.93
C GLU A 299 -20.94 28.44 30.18
N SER A 300 -19.83 28.83 30.84
CA SER A 300 -19.86 29.74 32.00
C SER A 300 -20.41 31.12 31.63
N ALA A 301 -19.83 31.73 30.59
CA ALA A 301 -20.27 33.03 30.09
C ALA A 301 -21.74 33.00 29.64
N GLY A 302 -22.13 31.96 28.87
CA GLY A 302 -23.51 31.82 28.40
C GLY A 302 -24.51 31.58 29.52
N ARG A 303 -24.13 30.89 30.62
CA ARG A 303 -24.98 30.76 31.82
C ARG A 303 -25.23 32.10 32.47
N VAL A 304 -24.19 32.91 32.65
CA VAL A 304 -24.30 34.25 33.25
C VAL A 304 -25.17 35.14 32.36
N LEU A 305 -24.97 35.07 31.05
CA LEU A 305 -25.80 35.85 30.08
C LEU A 305 -27.28 35.43 30.10
N ASP A 306 -27.59 34.12 30.26
CA ASP A 306 -28.97 33.61 30.39
C ASP A 306 -29.63 34.13 31.66
N GLU A 307 -28.87 34.34 32.76
CA GLU A 307 -29.38 34.89 34.01
C GLU A 307 -29.63 36.40 33.92
N VAL A 308 -28.72 37.15 33.27
CA VAL A 308 -28.78 38.61 33.17
C VAL A 308 -29.72 39.08 32.04
N ARG A 309 -29.86 38.29 30.97
CA ARG A 309 -30.69 38.62 29.80
C ARG A 309 -30.32 39.95 29.16
N LEU A 310 -29.10 40.01 28.63
CA LEU A 310 -28.67 41.21 27.87
C LEU A 310 -29.50 41.39 26.61
N ASP A 311 -29.96 42.62 26.39
CA ASP A 311 -30.69 42.99 25.17
C ASP A 311 -29.68 43.15 23.99
N HIS A 312 -29.60 42.17 23.11
CA HIS A 312 -28.72 42.16 21.94
C HIS A 312 -29.30 41.25 20.86
N GLU A 313 -29.48 41.81 19.66
CA GLU A 313 -30.18 41.14 18.55
C GLU A 313 -29.63 39.73 18.24
N ASP A 314 -28.31 39.58 18.26
CA ASP A 314 -27.66 38.28 17.93
C ASP A 314 -27.84 37.22 19.01
N LEU A 315 -28.16 37.61 20.25
CA LEU A 315 -28.39 36.69 21.36
C LEU A 315 -29.85 36.24 21.46
N ASP A 316 -30.78 37.01 20.91
CA ASP A 316 -32.23 36.78 21.03
C ASP A 316 -32.67 35.41 20.51
N VAL A 317 -32.08 34.97 19.41
CA VAL A 317 -32.38 33.65 18.82
C VAL A 317 -32.03 32.50 19.80
N VAL A 318 -30.85 32.59 20.41
CA VAL A 318 -30.39 31.58 21.36
C VAL A 318 -31.20 31.64 22.66
N TYR A 319 -31.55 32.84 23.13
CA TYR A 319 -32.45 33.00 24.31
C TYR A 319 -33.83 32.36 24.05
N PHE A 320 -34.41 32.56 22.84
CA PHE A 320 -35.69 31.92 22.49
C PHE A 320 -35.61 30.40 22.57
N GLU A 321 -34.50 29.80 22.08
CA GLU A 321 -34.30 28.35 22.16
C GLU A 321 -34.12 27.86 23.60
N ILE A 322 -33.35 28.59 24.42
CA ILE A 322 -33.18 28.30 25.84
C ILE A 322 -34.54 28.31 26.59
N ASP A 323 -35.38 29.29 26.29
CA ASP A 323 -36.74 29.38 26.88
C ASP A 323 -37.63 28.22 26.46
N GLY A 324 -37.49 27.73 25.21
CA GLY A 324 -38.16 26.51 24.77
C GLY A 324 -37.72 25.27 25.52
N VAL A 325 -36.43 25.15 25.80
CA VAL A 325 -35.87 24.05 26.61
C VAL A 325 -36.28 24.18 28.05
N ASN A 326 -36.25 25.38 28.64
CA ASN A 326 -36.65 25.63 30.01
C ASN A 326 -38.11 25.23 30.27
N ARG A 327 -39.04 25.57 29.36
CA ARG A 327 -40.45 25.14 29.40
C ARG A 327 -40.55 23.60 29.39
N THR A 328 -39.81 22.95 28.48
CA THR A 328 -39.81 21.48 28.39
C THR A 328 -39.27 20.82 29.67
N VAL A 329 -38.19 21.36 30.23
CA VAL A 329 -37.60 20.90 31.51
C VAL A 329 -38.61 21.02 32.64
N ALA A 330 -39.28 22.19 32.79
CA ALA A 330 -40.29 22.42 33.82
C ALA A 330 -41.47 21.43 33.68
N GLU A 331 -41.95 21.16 32.46
CA GLU A 331 -42.99 20.16 32.23
C GLU A 331 -42.55 18.74 32.64
N LEU A 332 -41.32 18.35 32.30
CA LEU A 332 -40.79 17.01 32.63
C LEU A 332 -40.61 16.87 34.14
N GLU A 333 -40.14 17.91 34.83
CA GLU A 333 -39.98 17.94 36.27
C GLU A 333 -41.34 17.87 36.99
N ALA A 334 -42.35 18.62 36.53
CA ALA A 334 -43.71 18.54 37.05
C ALA A 334 -44.35 17.15 36.81
N ARG A 335 -44.07 16.48 35.69
CA ARG A 335 -44.51 15.09 35.44
C ARG A 335 -43.81 14.11 36.35
N LEU A 336 -42.50 14.31 36.62
CA LEU A 336 -41.72 13.44 37.51
C LEU A 336 -42.25 13.52 38.96
N GLU A 337 -42.57 14.73 39.40
CA GLU A 337 -43.18 14.95 40.73
C GLU A 337 -44.53 14.21 40.87
N ARG A 338 -45.40 14.27 39.87
CA ARG A 338 -46.69 13.53 39.86
C ARG A 338 -46.56 12.02 39.92
N LEU A 339 -45.37 11.49 39.65
CA LEU A 339 -45.09 10.05 39.68
C LEU A 339 -44.35 9.61 40.97
N LYS A 340 -44.00 10.56 41.83
CA LYS A 340 -43.51 10.25 43.20
C LYS A 340 -44.64 9.69 44.04
#